data_a9643b024096dc8b4bec750f3582ff10
#
_entry.id   a9643b024096dc8b4bec750f3582ff10
#
_cell.length_a   1.000
_cell.length_b   1.000
_cell.length_c   1.000
_cell.angle_alpha   90.00
_cell.angle_beta   90.00
_cell.angle_gamma   90.00
#
_symmetry.space_group_name_H-M   'P 1'
#
loop_
_entity.id
_entity.type
_entity.pdbx_description
1 polymer ?
#
loop_
_entity_poly.entity_id
_entity_poly.type
_entity_poly.pdbx_seq_one_letter_code
_entity_poly.pdbx_strand_id
1 'polypeptide(L)'
;LQLEVQGWAANNKFMHVDIVDLRQFYYTMLGRVAEQSVALAISSVWARLPQERLVGLGYCIPFLERFRADTERTMAFMPAGQGAVNWPVGEPSATALVFDEELPLPDSSVDRVLMVHSLEFAENPRETLKEVWRVLAPGGRLVIVVPNRRGVWARMEHTPFGSGRPYSRGQLTSLLRETNFTPGASAEALFFPPSKIRAVLRLRRGFERLGRVLWPAFSGVIVVEAQKRLYQGLPVAARASRRVFAPVLAPQGMPTTRNLPPSA
;
A
#
# COMPACT_ATOMS: atom_id res chain seq x y z
N LEU A 1 -37.16 17.66 3.15
CA LEU A 1 -36.21 16.95 2.25
C LEU A 1 -34.88 17.68 2.05
N GLN A 2 -34.88 19.03 1.87
CA GLN A 2 -33.65 19.81 1.70
C GLN A 2 -32.85 20.00 3.00
N LEU A 3 -33.47 19.98 4.16
CA LEU A 3 -32.81 20.12 5.47
C LEU A 3 -32.14 18.82 5.96
N GLU A 4 -32.66 17.66 5.55
CA GLU A 4 -32.03 16.36 5.87
C GLU A 4 -30.76 16.10 5.07
N VAL A 5 -30.68 16.56 3.82
CA VAL A 5 -29.48 16.44 2.98
C VAL A 5 -28.32 17.29 3.51
N GLN A 6 -28.63 18.47 4.09
CA GLN A 6 -27.59 19.31 4.71
C GLN A 6 -27.09 18.77 6.06
N GLY A 7 -27.91 18.09 6.83
CA GLY A 7 -27.53 17.44 8.08
C GLY A 7 -26.63 16.19 7.88
N TRP A 8 -26.82 15.46 6.80
CA TRP A 8 -26.01 14.30 6.45
C TRP A 8 -24.58 14.69 6.03
N ALA A 9 -24.44 15.79 5.30
CA ALA A 9 -23.13 16.29 4.84
C ALA A 9 -22.25 16.85 5.97
N ALA A 10 -22.85 17.37 7.06
CA ALA A 10 -22.11 18.03 8.15
C ALA A 10 -21.45 17.05 9.15
N ASN A 11 -21.86 15.79 9.18
CA ASN A 11 -21.38 14.80 10.17
C ASN A 11 -20.39 13.77 9.60
N ASN A 12 -20.11 13.80 8.29
CA ASN A 12 -19.21 12.85 7.65
C ASN A 12 -17.82 13.49 7.44
N LYS A 13 -16.96 13.39 8.45
CA LYS A 13 -15.58 13.89 8.46
C LYS A 13 -14.65 13.16 7.47
N PHE A 14 -15.17 12.20 6.73
CA PHE A 14 -14.50 11.52 5.64
C PHE A 14 -15.11 11.98 4.31
N MET A 15 -14.67 13.13 3.86
CA MET A 15 -15.02 13.63 2.55
C MET A 15 -14.39 12.70 1.51
N HIS A 16 -15.21 11.85 0.88
CA HIS A 16 -14.78 11.13 -0.31
C HIS A 16 -14.31 12.16 -1.33
N VAL A 17 -13.09 12.02 -1.82
CA VAL A 17 -12.63 12.86 -2.93
C VAL A 17 -13.41 12.45 -4.16
N ASP A 18 -14.14 13.39 -4.76
CA ASP A 18 -14.91 13.15 -5.97
C ASP A 18 -13.99 12.71 -7.12
N ILE A 19 -14.48 11.79 -7.93
CA ILE A 19 -13.77 11.27 -9.10
C ILE A 19 -13.37 12.39 -10.08
N VAL A 20 -14.16 13.45 -10.15
CA VAL A 20 -13.88 14.63 -11.00
C VAL A 20 -12.65 15.36 -10.47
N ASP A 21 -12.53 15.54 -9.15
CA ASP A 21 -11.37 16.19 -8.52
C ASP A 21 -10.12 15.34 -8.69
N LEU A 22 -10.22 14.02 -8.53
CA LEU A 22 -9.14 13.08 -8.80
C LEU A 22 -8.65 13.20 -10.25
N ARG A 23 -9.57 13.16 -11.19
CA ARG A 23 -9.26 13.31 -12.60
C ARG A 23 -8.62 14.66 -12.89
N GLN A 24 -9.17 15.75 -12.35
CA GLN A 24 -8.64 17.09 -12.55
C GLN A 24 -7.22 17.22 -11.97
N PHE A 25 -6.96 16.65 -10.80
CA PHE A 25 -5.61 16.62 -10.22
C PHE A 25 -4.61 15.97 -11.17
N TYR A 26 -4.90 14.79 -11.72
CA TYR A 26 -3.99 14.08 -12.61
C TYR A 26 -3.79 14.78 -13.97
N TYR A 27 -4.68 15.69 -14.36
CA TYR A 27 -4.47 16.57 -15.54
C TYR A 27 -3.52 17.74 -15.25
N THR A 28 -3.26 18.08 -13.99
CA THR A 28 -2.28 19.12 -13.62
C THR A 28 -0.84 18.67 -13.90
N MET A 29 0.09 19.63 -13.98
CA MET A 29 1.52 19.30 -14.08
C MET A 29 2.00 18.49 -12.86
N LEU A 30 1.59 18.87 -11.65
CA LEU A 30 1.92 18.15 -10.42
C LEU A 30 1.36 16.73 -10.45
N GLY A 31 0.11 16.57 -10.85
CA GLY A 31 -0.57 15.27 -10.94
C GLY A 31 0.10 14.33 -11.94
N ARG A 32 0.50 14.79 -13.13
CA ARG A 32 1.25 13.98 -14.12
C ARG A 32 2.60 13.52 -13.57
N VAL A 33 3.27 14.38 -12.81
CA VAL A 33 4.54 14.03 -12.18
C VAL A 33 4.32 13.01 -11.07
N ALA A 34 3.27 13.16 -10.27
CA ALA A 34 2.88 12.20 -9.25
C ALA A 34 2.50 10.84 -9.86
N GLU A 35 1.68 10.84 -10.92
CA GLU A 35 1.35 9.66 -11.70
C GLU A 35 2.59 8.89 -12.16
N GLN A 36 3.54 9.57 -12.80
CA GLN A 36 4.78 8.94 -13.28
C GLN A 36 5.59 8.32 -12.14
N SER A 37 5.69 9.00 -11.00
CA SER A 37 6.43 8.51 -9.85
C SER A 37 5.75 7.25 -9.25
N VAL A 38 4.44 7.29 -9.05
CA VAL A 38 3.65 6.16 -8.54
C VAL A 38 3.66 5.00 -9.54
N ALA A 39 3.49 5.29 -10.84
CA ALA A 39 3.53 4.28 -11.89
C ALA A 39 4.87 3.54 -11.95
N LEU A 40 6.00 4.23 -11.74
CA LEU A 40 7.32 3.60 -11.64
C LEU A 40 7.42 2.69 -10.40
N ALA A 41 6.86 3.10 -9.27
CA ALA A 41 6.83 2.27 -8.06
C ALA A 41 5.96 1.02 -8.26
N ILE A 42 4.77 1.15 -8.87
CA ILE A 42 3.93 0.00 -9.23
C ILE A 42 4.70 -0.95 -10.17
N SER A 43 5.41 -0.41 -11.18
CA SER A 43 6.16 -1.22 -12.14
C SER A 43 7.37 -1.94 -11.55
N SER A 44 7.93 -1.43 -10.44
CA SER A 44 9.00 -2.12 -9.72
C SER A 44 8.49 -3.37 -8.99
N VAL A 45 7.17 -3.44 -8.75
CA VAL A 45 6.47 -4.56 -8.11
C VAL A 45 5.84 -5.48 -9.17
N TRP A 46 5.15 -4.90 -10.16
CA TRP A 46 4.53 -5.59 -11.28
C TRP A 46 5.11 -5.10 -12.60
N ALA A 47 6.04 -5.87 -13.18
CA ALA A 47 6.66 -5.49 -14.45
C ALA A 47 5.73 -5.71 -15.64
N ARG A 48 5.08 -6.88 -15.73
CA ARG A 48 4.13 -7.30 -16.78
C ARG A 48 3.09 -8.25 -16.18
N LEU A 49 1.90 -8.30 -16.79
CA LEU A 49 0.77 -9.13 -16.36
C LEU A 49 0.20 -9.93 -17.56
N PRO A 50 0.99 -10.86 -18.14
CA PRO A 50 0.58 -11.54 -19.36
C PRO A 50 -0.63 -12.45 -19.11
N GLN A 51 -1.71 -12.22 -19.88
CA GLN A 51 -2.93 -13.03 -19.87
C GLN A 51 -3.62 -13.12 -18.49
N GLU A 52 -3.38 -12.15 -17.60
CA GLU A 52 -4.01 -12.09 -16.28
C GLU A 52 -5.26 -11.19 -16.30
N ARG A 53 -6.24 -11.50 -15.45
CA ARG A 53 -7.45 -10.67 -15.25
C ARG A 53 -7.15 -9.65 -14.17
N LEU A 54 -7.14 -8.35 -14.55
CA LEU A 54 -6.79 -7.24 -13.70
C LEU A 54 -8.03 -6.41 -13.35
N VAL A 55 -8.22 -6.13 -12.06
CA VAL A 55 -9.22 -5.19 -11.56
C VAL A 55 -8.51 -4.03 -10.87
N GLY A 56 -8.85 -2.80 -11.24
CA GLY A 56 -8.54 -1.59 -10.48
C GLY A 56 -9.70 -1.26 -9.55
N LEU A 57 -9.45 -1.03 -8.28
CA LEU A 57 -10.43 -0.56 -7.30
C LEU A 57 -10.05 0.85 -6.82
N GLY A 58 -10.97 1.82 -6.96
CA GLY A 58 -10.73 3.24 -6.76
C GLY A 58 -10.30 3.94 -8.05
N TYR A 59 -9.64 5.08 -7.96
CA TYR A 59 -9.18 5.81 -9.15
C TYR A 59 -7.86 5.25 -9.69
N CYS A 60 -7.94 4.10 -10.34
CA CYS A 60 -6.79 3.39 -10.90
C CYS A 60 -6.51 3.69 -12.37
N ILE A 61 -7.39 4.40 -13.08
CA ILE A 61 -7.31 4.62 -14.55
C ILE A 61 -5.92 5.02 -15.03
N PRO A 62 -5.22 6.01 -14.44
CA PRO A 62 -3.89 6.43 -14.93
C PRO A 62 -2.84 5.32 -14.89
N PHE A 63 -3.08 4.29 -14.08
CA PHE A 63 -2.14 3.20 -13.84
C PHE A 63 -2.52 1.90 -14.56
N LEU A 64 -3.81 1.69 -14.87
CA LEU A 64 -4.32 0.50 -15.55
C LEU A 64 -3.92 0.44 -17.02
N GLU A 65 -3.90 1.60 -17.71
CA GLU A 65 -3.64 1.68 -19.15
C GLU A 65 -2.34 0.98 -19.56
N ARG A 66 -1.33 1.05 -18.73
CA ARG A 66 -0.02 0.43 -18.97
C ARG A 66 -0.02 -1.10 -19.00
N PHE A 67 -1.01 -1.74 -18.35
CA PHE A 67 -1.14 -3.20 -18.28
C PHE A 67 -2.14 -3.74 -19.29
N ARG A 68 -2.98 -2.89 -19.84
CA ARG A 68 -4.13 -3.25 -20.66
C ARG A 68 -3.76 -4.12 -21.88
N ALA A 69 -2.63 -3.83 -22.53
CA ALA A 69 -2.19 -4.58 -23.72
C ALA A 69 -1.69 -6.00 -23.39
N ASP A 70 -1.26 -6.25 -22.15
CA ASP A 70 -0.71 -7.53 -21.72
C ASP A 70 -1.78 -8.42 -21.05
N THR A 71 -2.80 -7.83 -20.45
CA THR A 71 -3.82 -8.54 -19.67
C THR A 71 -4.90 -9.19 -20.55
N GLU A 72 -5.46 -10.32 -20.09
CA GLU A 72 -6.66 -10.91 -20.71
C GLU A 72 -7.85 -9.95 -20.63
N ARG A 73 -8.06 -9.36 -19.46
CA ARG A 73 -9.13 -8.39 -19.21
C ARG A 73 -8.69 -7.40 -18.14
N THR A 74 -9.01 -6.12 -18.37
CA THR A 74 -8.82 -5.05 -17.38
C THR A 74 -10.15 -4.36 -17.12
N MET A 75 -10.52 -4.23 -15.85
CA MET A 75 -11.74 -3.54 -15.40
C MET A 75 -11.38 -2.49 -14.35
N ALA A 76 -12.14 -1.38 -14.32
CA ALA A 76 -11.97 -0.31 -13.33
C ALA A 76 -13.25 -0.20 -12.49
N PHE A 77 -13.18 -0.59 -11.24
CA PHE A 77 -14.25 -0.48 -10.28
C PHE A 77 -14.06 0.76 -9.41
N MET A 78 -15.06 1.60 -9.39
CA MET A 78 -15.03 2.88 -8.69
C MET A 78 -16.03 2.86 -7.55
N PRO A 79 -15.59 3.13 -6.31
CA PRO A 79 -16.48 3.18 -5.16
C PRO A 79 -17.63 4.16 -5.35
N ALA A 80 -18.85 3.77 -4.99
CA ALA A 80 -20.04 4.58 -5.19
C ALA A 80 -19.95 5.97 -4.55
N GLY A 81 -19.25 6.07 -3.41
CA GLY A 81 -19.02 7.36 -2.74
C GLY A 81 -18.06 8.31 -3.47
N GLN A 82 -17.28 7.82 -4.44
CA GLN A 82 -16.36 8.65 -5.24
C GLN A 82 -16.97 9.05 -6.59
N GLY A 83 -17.92 8.28 -7.12
CA GLY A 83 -18.45 8.43 -8.47
C GLY A 83 -17.63 7.65 -9.51
N ALA A 84 -18.06 7.69 -10.78
CA ALA A 84 -17.40 6.98 -11.85
C ALA A 84 -17.16 7.84 -13.08
N VAL A 85 -16.11 7.50 -13.84
CA VAL A 85 -15.83 8.05 -15.17
C VAL A 85 -15.72 6.91 -16.17
N ASN A 86 -16.14 7.19 -17.42
CA ASN A 86 -16.03 6.21 -18.49
C ASN A 86 -14.56 5.96 -18.87
N TRP A 87 -14.19 4.71 -19.00
CA TRP A 87 -12.89 4.23 -19.46
C TRP A 87 -13.01 2.83 -20.06
N PRO A 88 -12.28 2.50 -21.13
CA PRO A 88 -11.40 3.38 -21.91
C PRO A 88 -12.18 4.40 -22.74
N VAL A 89 -11.50 5.46 -23.17
CA VAL A 89 -12.13 6.49 -24.01
C VAL A 89 -12.26 5.98 -25.44
N GLY A 90 -13.46 6.13 -26.03
CA GLY A 90 -13.71 5.73 -27.42
C GLY A 90 -13.96 4.23 -27.64
N GLU A 91 -14.04 3.44 -26.59
CA GLU A 91 -14.34 2.01 -26.61
C GLU A 91 -15.52 1.69 -25.67
N PRO A 92 -16.08 0.47 -25.69
CA PRO A 92 -17.05 0.04 -24.69
C PRO A 92 -16.49 0.19 -23.29
N SER A 93 -17.29 0.72 -22.36
CA SER A 93 -16.87 0.98 -20.99
C SER A 93 -16.43 -0.28 -20.27
N ALA A 94 -15.26 -0.26 -19.68
CA ALA A 94 -14.76 -1.26 -18.75
C ALA A 94 -14.81 -0.77 -17.29
N THR A 95 -15.64 0.26 -17.00
CA THR A 95 -15.83 0.79 -15.65
C THR A 95 -17.18 0.42 -15.08
N ALA A 96 -17.21 0.19 -13.77
CA ALA A 96 -18.44 0.02 -13.01
C ALA A 96 -18.37 0.81 -11.69
N LEU A 97 -19.51 1.34 -11.28
CA LEU A 97 -19.72 1.88 -9.95
C LEU A 97 -20.05 0.70 -9.01
N VAL A 98 -19.35 0.60 -7.90
CA VAL A 98 -19.46 -0.54 -6.99
C VAL A 98 -19.49 -0.10 -5.53
N PHE A 99 -19.99 -0.93 -4.67
CA PHE A 99 -19.69 -0.89 -3.24
C PHE A 99 -18.40 -1.68 -3.02
N ASP A 100 -17.41 -1.08 -2.39
CA ASP A 100 -16.08 -1.66 -2.22
C ASP A 100 -16.05 -2.83 -1.20
N GLU A 101 -17.12 -2.97 -0.41
CA GLU A 101 -17.36 -4.10 0.49
C GLU A 101 -18.15 -5.24 -0.18
N GLU A 102 -18.69 -5.03 -1.41
CA GLU A 102 -19.47 -6.02 -2.16
C GLU A 102 -19.21 -5.86 -3.66
N LEU A 103 -18.18 -6.53 -4.16
CA LEU A 103 -17.79 -6.46 -5.57
C LEU A 103 -18.66 -7.40 -6.42
N PRO A 104 -19.16 -6.93 -7.58
CA PRO A 104 -20.01 -7.73 -8.46
C PRO A 104 -19.20 -8.77 -9.25
N LEU A 105 -18.41 -9.57 -8.55
CA LEU A 105 -17.53 -10.60 -9.10
C LEU A 105 -17.69 -11.91 -8.35
N PRO A 106 -17.63 -13.06 -9.05
CA PRO A 106 -17.58 -14.36 -8.41
C PRO A 106 -16.33 -14.54 -7.55
N ASP A 107 -16.37 -15.51 -6.63
CA ASP A 107 -15.22 -15.91 -5.84
C ASP A 107 -14.07 -16.37 -6.76
N SER A 108 -12.85 -15.99 -6.41
CA SER A 108 -11.66 -16.48 -7.11
C SER A 108 -11.64 -16.21 -8.62
N SER A 109 -12.25 -15.11 -9.07
CA SER A 109 -12.47 -14.78 -10.49
C SER A 109 -11.41 -13.85 -11.10
N VAL A 110 -10.52 -13.23 -10.30
CA VAL A 110 -9.49 -12.31 -10.78
C VAL A 110 -8.11 -12.68 -10.28
N ASP A 111 -7.09 -12.39 -11.08
CA ASP A 111 -5.71 -12.75 -10.76
C ASP A 111 -4.96 -11.61 -10.09
N ARG A 112 -5.33 -10.35 -10.43
CA ARG A 112 -4.69 -9.14 -9.93
C ARG A 112 -5.72 -8.09 -9.52
N VAL A 113 -5.47 -7.45 -8.37
CA VAL A 113 -6.20 -6.25 -7.96
C VAL A 113 -5.21 -5.12 -7.70
N LEU A 114 -5.48 -3.95 -8.27
CA LEU A 114 -4.74 -2.72 -8.03
C LEU A 114 -5.66 -1.75 -7.28
N MET A 115 -5.28 -1.33 -6.08
CA MET A 115 -6.02 -0.34 -5.30
C MET A 115 -5.25 0.98 -5.26
N VAL A 116 -5.85 2.04 -5.79
CA VAL A 116 -5.31 3.41 -5.74
C VAL A 116 -6.45 4.37 -5.47
N HIS A 117 -6.29 5.25 -4.51
CA HIS A 117 -7.35 6.16 -4.04
C HIS A 117 -8.63 5.39 -3.66
N SER A 118 -8.45 4.31 -2.91
CA SER A 118 -9.53 3.43 -2.44
C SER A 118 -9.42 3.19 -0.93
N LEU A 119 -8.40 2.47 -0.48
CA LEU A 119 -8.30 2.01 0.92
C LEU A 119 -8.24 3.16 1.93
N GLU A 120 -7.64 4.29 1.57
CA GLU A 120 -7.58 5.49 2.42
C GLU A 120 -8.94 6.17 2.61
N PHE A 121 -9.91 5.88 1.74
CA PHE A 121 -11.27 6.41 1.78
C PHE A 121 -12.30 5.38 2.22
N ALA A 122 -11.94 4.10 2.29
CA ALA A 122 -12.85 3.02 2.68
C ALA A 122 -13.43 3.26 4.08
N GLU A 123 -14.74 3.10 4.24
CA GLU A 123 -15.40 3.18 5.55
C GLU A 123 -14.91 2.04 6.45
N ASN A 124 -14.93 0.82 5.93
CA ASN A 124 -14.46 -0.40 6.59
C ASN A 124 -13.31 -1.07 5.83
N PRO A 125 -12.06 -0.60 5.96
CA PRO A 125 -10.93 -1.13 5.21
C PRO A 125 -10.74 -2.65 5.36
N ARG A 126 -11.20 -3.23 6.48
CA ARG A 126 -11.14 -4.69 6.72
C ARG A 126 -12.10 -5.44 5.84
N GLU A 127 -13.34 -4.96 5.72
CA GLU A 127 -14.37 -5.60 4.88
C GLU A 127 -14.02 -5.44 3.41
N THR A 128 -13.59 -4.26 2.98
CA THR A 128 -13.06 -4.04 1.62
C THR A 128 -11.93 -5.05 1.29
N LEU A 129 -10.97 -5.25 2.19
CA LEU A 129 -9.87 -6.20 1.94
C LEU A 129 -10.32 -7.66 1.98
N LYS A 130 -11.29 -8.03 2.82
CA LYS A 130 -11.89 -9.38 2.81
C LYS A 130 -12.60 -9.65 1.48
N GLU A 131 -13.29 -8.64 0.96
CA GLU A 131 -13.99 -8.75 -0.31
C GLU A 131 -12.99 -8.87 -1.48
N VAL A 132 -11.92 -8.07 -1.47
CA VAL A 132 -10.81 -8.22 -2.42
C VAL A 132 -10.18 -9.62 -2.30
N TRP A 133 -10.02 -10.15 -1.08
CA TRP A 133 -9.51 -11.50 -0.87
C TRP A 133 -10.46 -12.55 -1.45
N ARG A 134 -11.79 -12.38 -1.31
CA ARG A 134 -12.81 -13.29 -1.86
C ARG A 134 -12.69 -13.42 -3.38
N VAL A 135 -12.65 -12.28 -4.08
CA VAL A 135 -12.63 -12.25 -5.55
C VAL A 135 -11.28 -12.66 -6.17
N LEU A 136 -10.18 -12.53 -5.44
CA LEU A 136 -8.87 -12.97 -5.92
C LEU A 136 -8.79 -14.48 -6.06
N ALA A 137 -8.21 -14.95 -7.15
CA ALA A 137 -7.89 -16.37 -7.36
C ALA A 137 -6.84 -16.87 -6.34
N PRO A 138 -6.75 -18.17 -6.09
CA PRO A 138 -5.67 -18.76 -5.31
C PRO A 138 -4.31 -18.35 -5.87
N GLY A 139 -3.44 -17.80 -5.02
CA GLY A 139 -2.15 -17.26 -5.46
C GLY A 139 -2.22 -15.88 -6.12
N GLY A 140 -3.44 -15.33 -6.30
CA GLY A 140 -3.67 -14.00 -6.84
C GLY A 140 -3.00 -12.93 -5.97
N ARG A 141 -2.73 -11.77 -6.55
CA ARG A 141 -1.96 -10.70 -5.90
C ARG A 141 -2.70 -9.37 -5.92
N LEU A 142 -2.51 -8.64 -4.86
CA LEU A 142 -3.03 -7.30 -4.63
C LEU A 142 -1.85 -6.32 -4.57
N VAL A 143 -1.94 -5.18 -5.26
CA VAL A 143 -1.08 -4.01 -4.99
C VAL A 143 -1.94 -2.89 -4.45
N ILE A 144 -1.52 -2.32 -3.34
CA ILE A 144 -2.17 -1.18 -2.69
C ILE A 144 -1.22 0.01 -2.73
N VAL A 145 -1.73 1.16 -3.14
CA VAL A 145 -1.06 2.46 -3.05
C VAL A 145 -1.84 3.33 -2.06
N VAL A 146 -1.20 3.71 -0.97
CA VAL A 146 -1.80 4.57 0.07
C VAL A 146 -0.88 5.71 0.46
N PRO A 147 -1.44 6.85 0.91
CA PRO A 147 -0.63 7.94 1.47
C PRO A 147 0.16 7.48 2.69
N ASN A 148 1.43 7.86 2.74
CA ASN A 148 2.30 7.59 3.88
C ASN A 148 2.05 8.61 5.00
N ARG A 149 1.66 8.16 6.18
CA ARG A 149 1.41 9.00 7.36
C ARG A 149 2.57 9.94 7.70
N ARG A 150 3.81 9.54 7.43
CA ARG A 150 5.02 10.35 7.70
C ARG A 150 5.38 11.26 6.54
N GLY A 151 4.80 11.05 5.35
CA GLY A 151 5.08 11.82 4.15
C GLY A 151 4.49 13.22 4.19
N VAL A 152 5.13 14.14 3.45
CA VAL A 152 4.64 15.51 3.30
C VAL A 152 3.32 15.55 2.54
N TRP A 153 3.13 14.67 1.57
CA TRP A 153 1.93 14.60 0.75
C TRP A 153 0.66 14.31 1.54
N ALA A 154 0.74 13.49 2.59
CA ALA A 154 -0.38 13.18 3.47
C ALA A 154 -0.86 14.37 4.33
N ARG A 155 -0.15 15.51 4.29
CA ARG A 155 -0.49 16.74 5.02
C ARG A 155 -0.97 17.86 4.08
N MET A 156 -1.02 17.59 2.78
CA MET A 156 -1.33 18.59 1.75
C MET A 156 -2.74 18.36 1.20
N GLU A 157 -3.74 18.96 1.84
CA GLU A 157 -5.16 18.83 1.52
C GLU A 157 -5.51 19.22 0.07
N HIS A 158 -4.66 20.02 -0.59
CA HIS A 158 -4.83 20.36 -2.00
C HIS A 158 -4.40 19.25 -2.97
N THR A 159 -4.02 18.08 -2.45
CA THR A 159 -3.72 16.87 -3.24
C THR A 159 -4.59 15.71 -2.75
N PRO A 160 -4.96 14.77 -3.61
CA PRO A 160 -5.75 13.61 -3.22
C PRO A 160 -5.10 12.76 -2.11
N PHE A 161 -3.78 12.79 -2.03
CA PHE A 161 -3.02 12.04 -1.02
C PHE A 161 -3.11 12.64 0.40
N GLY A 162 -3.60 13.87 0.52
CA GLY A 162 -3.82 14.54 1.82
C GLY A 162 -5.23 14.43 2.36
N SER A 163 -6.18 13.90 1.59
CA SER A 163 -7.62 13.93 1.92
C SER A 163 -8.12 12.68 2.65
N GLY A 164 -7.47 11.53 2.48
CA GLY A 164 -7.88 10.25 3.08
C GLY A 164 -7.14 9.93 4.39
N ARG A 165 -7.36 8.72 4.91
CA ARG A 165 -6.63 8.18 6.07
C ARG A 165 -5.24 7.73 5.66
N PRO A 166 -4.15 8.38 6.08
CA PRO A 166 -2.81 7.92 5.75
C PRO A 166 -2.42 6.71 6.60
N TYR A 167 -1.66 5.81 6.00
CA TYR A 167 -1.16 4.61 6.66
C TYR A 167 0.33 4.70 6.96
N SER A 168 0.76 4.08 8.06
CA SER A 168 2.15 3.69 8.21
C SER A 168 2.36 2.30 7.59
N ARG A 169 3.60 1.96 7.22
CA ARG A 169 3.92 0.62 6.70
C ARG A 169 3.49 -0.50 7.66
N GLY A 170 3.73 -0.32 8.97
CA GLY A 170 3.32 -1.29 9.99
C GLY A 170 1.81 -1.48 10.06
N GLN A 171 1.03 -0.37 10.06
CA GLN A 171 -0.42 -0.43 10.07
C GLN A 171 -0.98 -1.17 8.84
N LEU A 172 -0.47 -0.83 7.64
CA LEU A 172 -0.91 -1.50 6.41
C LEU A 172 -0.55 -3.00 6.43
N THR A 173 0.67 -3.34 6.86
CA THR A 173 1.11 -4.74 6.95
C THR A 173 0.28 -5.54 7.96
N SER A 174 -0.07 -4.95 9.11
CA SER A 174 -0.94 -5.59 10.11
C SER A 174 -2.34 -5.83 9.56
N LEU A 175 -2.93 -4.80 8.93
CA LEU A 175 -4.25 -4.87 8.32
C LEU A 175 -4.33 -5.96 7.24
N LEU A 176 -3.30 -6.07 6.38
CA LEU A 176 -3.20 -7.11 5.36
C LEU A 176 -3.14 -8.52 5.97
N ARG A 177 -2.36 -8.71 7.03
CA ARG A 177 -2.28 -10.01 7.73
C ARG A 177 -3.59 -10.38 8.42
N GLU A 178 -4.27 -9.41 9.03
CA GLU A 178 -5.56 -9.60 9.68
C GLU A 178 -6.66 -10.00 8.68
N THR A 179 -6.48 -9.65 7.40
CA THR A 179 -7.40 -10.00 6.30
C THR A 179 -6.85 -11.16 5.43
N ASN A 180 -6.00 -12.01 6.00
CA ASN A 180 -5.45 -13.23 5.40
C ASN A 180 -4.51 -13.03 4.20
N PHE A 181 -4.06 -11.80 3.94
CA PHE A 181 -3.03 -11.56 2.94
C PHE A 181 -1.63 -11.80 3.51
N THR A 182 -0.75 -12.29 2.66
CA THR A 182 0.69 -12.37 2.93
C THR A 182 1.37 -11.18 2.26
N PRO A 183 1.84 -10.17 3.02
CA PRO A 183 2.59 -9.06 2.44
C PRO A 183 3.88 -9.53 1.77
N GLY A 184 4.17 -8.98 0.59
CA GLY A 184 5.32 -9.32 -0.23
C GLY A 184 6.21 -8.11 -0.51
N ALA A 185 6.45 -7.83 -1.79
CA ALA A 185 7.26 -6.71 -2.25
C ALA A 185 6.66 -5.36 -1.82
N SER A 186 7.51 -4.38 -1.62
CA SER A 186 7.07 -3.02 -1.34
C SER A 186 7.97 -2.00 -2.05
N ALA A 187 7.37 -0.90 -2.46
CA ALA A 187 8.05 0.24 -3.04
C ALA A 187 7.50 1.54 -2.44
N GLU A 188 8.16 2.62 -2.69
CA GLU A 188 7.81 3.94 -2.20
C GLU A 188 7.97 4.96 -3.33
N ALA A 189 7.15 6.00 -3.30
CA ALA A 189 7.21 7.07 -4.29
C ALA A 189 6.87 8.43 -3.66
N LEU A 190 6.99 9.48 -4.49
CA LEU A 190 6.69 10.86 -4.10
C LEU A 190 7.62 11.37 -3.00
N PHE A 191 8.93 11.24 -3.22
CA PHE A 191 9.96 11.79 -2.33
C PHE A 191 10.19 13.29 -2.52
N PHE A 192 9.56 13.92 -3.52
CA PHE A 192 9.60 15.36 -3.74
C PHE A 192 8.39 16.05 -3.10
N PRO A 193 8.54 17.31 -2.67
CA PRO A 193 7.42 18.06 -2.10
C PRO A 193 6.36 18.37 -3.17
N PRO A 194 5.06 18.36 -2.82
CA PRO A 194 3.96 18.71 -3.72
C PRO A 194 3.95 20.23 -3.98
N SER A 195 4.79 20.67 -4.91
CA SER A 195 4.96 22.08 -5.28
C SER A 195 4.44 22.35 -6.68
N LYS A 196 3.78 23.51 -6.87
CA LYS A 196 3.38 24.01 -8.18
C LYS A 196 4.55 24.66 -8.95
N ILE A 197 5.71 24.83 -8.32
CA ILE A 197 6.90 25.47 -8.91
C ILE A 197 7.56 24.52 -9.91
N ARG A 198 7.62 24.94 -11.18
CA ARG A 198 8.20 24.15 -12.27
C ARG A 198 9.65 23.73 -12.02
N ALA A 199 10.45 24.57 -11.39
CA ALA A 199 11.85 24.27 -11.05
C ALA A 199 11.96 23.08 -10.09
N VAL A 200 11.13 23.00 -9.05
CA VAL A 200 11.07 21.87 -8.11
C VAL A 200 10.67 20.59 -8.83
N LEU A 201 9.69 20.67 -9.72
CA LEU A 201 9.24 19.50 -10.50
C LEU A 201 10.29 19.02 -11.51
N ARG A 202 11.15 19.89 -12.04
CA ARG A 202 12.31 19.48 -12.88
C ARG A 202 13.35 18.70 -12.09
N LEU A 203 13.57 19.02 -10.83
CA LEU A 203 14.53 18.35 -9.94
C LEU A 203 13.99 17.03 -9.34
N ARG A 204 12.75 16.65 -9.64
CA ARG A 204 12.07 15.47 -9.08
C ARG A 204 12.90 14.18 -9.15
N ARG A 205 13.63 13.94 -10.28
CA ARG A 205 14.45 12.73 -10.44
C ARG A 205 15.60 12.68 -9.43
N GLY A 206 16.14 13.84 -9.07
CA GLY A 206 17.14 13.96 -8.01
C GLY A 206 16.52 13.67 -6.64
N PHE A 207 15.37 14.28 -6.34
CA PHE A 207 14.62 14.02 -5.10
C PHE A 207 14.21 12.56 -4.96
N GLU A 208 13.72 11.91 -6.02
CA GLU A 208 13.35 10.49 -6.01
C GLU A 208 14.57 9.58 -5.74
N ARG A 209 15.73 9.87 -6.36
CA ARG A 209 16.95 9.09 -6.12
C ARG A 209 17.51 9.28 -4.71
N LEU A 210 17.68 10.52 -4.29
CA LEU A 210 18.20 10.87 -2.97
C LEU A 210 17.24 10.48 -1.86
N GLY A 211 15.94 10.76 -2.03
CA GLY A 211 14.93 10.46 -1.02
C GLY A 211 14.80 8.97 -0.73
N ARG A 212 14.89 8.13 -1.77
CA ARG A 212 14.86 6.67 -1.63
C ARG A 212 16.02 6.14 -0.79
N VAL A 213 17.20 6.76 -0.87
CA VAL A 213 18.39 6.34 -0.13
C VAL A 213 18.45 6.98 1.25
N LEU A 214 18.19 8.29 1.35
CA LEU A 214 18.41 9.05 2.57
C LEU A 214 17.20 9.10 3.50
N TRP A 215 15.97 9.13 2.95
CA TRP A 215 14.74 9.32 3.74
C TRP A 215 13.57 8.42 3.28
N PRO A 216 13.72 7.09 3.21
CA PRO A 216 12.63 6.21 2.76
C PRO A 216 11.37 6.37 3.60
N ALA A 217 11.49 6.69 4.90
CA ALA A 217 10.35 6.88 5.80
C ALA A 217 9.45 8.08 5.45
N PHE A 218 9.91 9.03 4.64
CA PHE A 218 9.20 10.26 4.31
C PHE A 218 8.65 10.30 2.88
N SER A 219 8.59 9.16 2.21
CA SER A 219 7.90 9.03 0.92
C SER A 219 6.46 9.52 1.04
N GLY A 220 5.92 10.09 -0.05
CA GLY A 220 4.51 10.55 -0.07
C GLY A 220 3.52 9.40 -0.06
N VAL A 221 3.87 8.27 -0.70
CA VAL A 221 3.03 7.07 -0.77
C VAL A 221 3.83 5.80 -0.50
N ILE A 222 3.13 4.80 0.01
CA ILE A 222 3.59 3.43 0.21
C ILE A 222 2.87 2.56 -0.82
N VAL A 223 3.64 1.75 -1.54
CA VAL A 223 3.13 0.71 -2.44
C VAL A 223 3.48 -0.64 -1.83
N VAL A 224 2.48 -1.47 -1.59
CA VAL A 224 2.68 -2.81 -1.02
C VAL A 224 1.98 -3.84 -1.88
N GLU A 225 2.71 -4.88 -2.26
CA GLU A 225 2.13 -6.10 -2.81
C GLU A 225 1.75 -7.04 -1.66
N ALA A 226 0.62 -7.72 -1.83
CA ALA A 226 0.20 -8.79 -0.95
C ALA A 226 -0.38 -9.94 -1.77
N GLN A 227 -0.23 -11.17 -1.30
CA GLN A 227 -0.66 -12.38 -1.99
C GLN A 227 -1.75 -13.10 -1.20
N LYS A 228 -2.80 -13.57 -1.90
CA LYS A 228 -3.76 -14.53 -1.37
C LYS A 228 -3.12 -15.91 -1.30
N ARG A 229 -2.83 -16.42 -0.10
CA ARG A 229 -2.36 -17.79 0.12
C ARG A 229 -3.43 -18.59 0.84
N LEU A 230 -3.90 -19.67 0.24
CA LEU A 230 -4.90 -20.55 0.85
C LEU A 230 -4.35 -21.38 2.01
N TYR A 231 -3.05 -21.69 1.98
CA TYR A 231 -2.35 -22.38 3.05
C TYR A 231 -1.24 -21.48 3.59
N GLN A 232 -1.50 -20.82 4.69
CA GLN A 232 -0.42 -20.33 5.53
C GLN A 232 0.04 -21.53 6.34
N GLY A 233 1.19 -22.12 5.96
CA GLY A 233 1.86 -23.08 6.85
C GLY A 233 1.95 -22.42 8.24
N LEU A 234 1.54 -23.15 9.29
CA LEU A 234 1.69 -22.67 10.66
C LEU A 234 3.11 -22.12 10.79
N PRO A 235 3.29 -20.90 11.28
CA PRO A 235 4.63 -20.37 11.50
C PRO A 235 5.31 -21.37 12.46
N VAL A 236 6.29 -22.11 11.94
CA VAL A 236 7.19 -22.89 12.80
C VAL A 236 7.85 -21.83 13.65
N ALA A 237 7.40 -21.74 14.91
CA ALA A 237 7.99 -20.86 15.88
C ALA A 237 9.49 -21.15 15.86
N ALA A 238 10.30 -20.20 15.38
CA ALA A 238 11.73 -20.33 15.44
C ALA A 238 12.04 -20.62 16.91
N ARG A 239 12.44 -21.86 17.18
CA ARG A 239 12.78 -22.31 18.52
C ARG A 239 13.85 -21.34 18.98
N ALA A 240 13.47 -20.42 19.88
CA ALA A 240 14.42 -19.50 20.48
C ALA A 240 15.53 -20.39 21.04
N SER A 241 16.69 -20.35 20.41
CA SER A 241 17.85 -21.05 20.91
C SER A 241 18.15 -20.43 22.28
N ARG A 242 17.70 -21.12 23.31
CA ARG A 242 18.02 -20.77 24.69
C ARG A 242 19.54 -20.86 24.76
N ARG A 243 20.20 -19.71 24.72
CA ARG A 243 21.63 -19.67 25.08
C ARG A 243 21.73 -20.17 26.51
N VAL A 244 22.12 -21.42 26.64
CA VAL A 244 22.49 -21.97 27.95
C VAL A 244 23.78 -21.26 28.32
N PHE A 245 23.69 -20.34 29.26
CA PHE A 245 24.86 -19.81 29.94
C PHE A 245 25.44 -20.95 30.74
N ALA A 246 26.51 -21.60 30.27
CA ALA A 246 27.32 -22.45 31.07
C ALA A 246 28.16 -21.54 31.98
N PRO A 247 28.01 -21.62 33.32
CA PRO A 247 28.88 -20.86 34.20
C PRO A 247 30.29 -21.44 34.09
N VAL A 248 31.25 -20.59 33.67
CA VAL A 248 32.66 -20.93 33.72
C VAL A 248 33.08 -20.95 35.20
N LEU A 249 33.26 -22.13 35.76
CA LEU A 249 33.84 -22.31 37.10
C LEU A 249 35.30 -21.85 37.05
N ALA A 250 35.62 -20.77 37.75
CA ALA A 250 36.99 -20.34 37.94
C ALA A 250 37.74 -21.41 38.75
N PRO A 251 38.99 -21.78 38.37
CA PRO A 251 39.76 -22.73 39.14
C PRO A 251 40.08 -22.15 40.52
N GLN A 252 39.70 -22.87 41.58
CA GLN A 252 40.09 -22.53 42.94
C GLN A 252 41.58 -22.81 43.10
N GLY A 253 42.35 -21.80 43.46
CA GLY A 253 43.78 -21.91 43.73
C GLY A 253 44.02 -22.88 44.94
N MET A 254 44.95 -23.80 44.73
CA MET A 254 45.40 -24.68 45.83
C MET A 254 46.04 -23.87 46.97
N PRO A 255 45.79 -24.22 48.26
CA PRO A 255 46.46 -23.58 49.37
C PRO A 255 47.94 -23.98 49.38
N THR A 256 48.84 -23.02 49.38
CA THR A 256 50.30 -23.21 49.57
C THR A 256 50.55 -23.68 51.02
N THR A 257 51.02 -24.87 51.10
CA THR A 257 51.57 -25.42 52.40
C THR A 257 52.85 -24.64 52.74
N ARG A 258 52.76 -23.93 53.85
CA ARG A 258 53.89 -23.21 54.44
C ARG A 258 54.75 -24.20 55.19
N ASN A 259 55.94 -24.52 54.67
CA ASN A 259 56.99 -25.27 55.41
C ASN A 259 57.51 -24.45 56.58
N LEU A 260 57.37 -24.99 57.75
CA LEU A 260 58.06 -24.55 58.99
C LEU A 260 59.46 -25.18 59.06
N PRO A 261 60.48 -24.44 59.45
CA PRO A 261 61.82 -24.98 59.60
C PRO A 261 61.93 -25.77 60.91
N PRO A 262 62.85 -26.78 60.98
CA PRO A 262 63.05 -27.57 62.17
C PRO A 262 63.78 -26.78 63.26
N SER A 263 63.32 -26.88 64.49
CA SER A 263 63.96 -26.38 65.70
C SER A 263 65.12 -27.31 66.09
N ALA A 264 66.28 -26.78 66.35
CA ALA A 264 67.36 -27.40 67.01
C ALA A 264 67.12 -27.45 68.53
#